data_ec620b8c88c64f4e858645554ee2eade
#
_entry.id   ec620b8c88c64f4e858645554ee2eade
#
_cell.length_a   1.000
_cell.length_b   1.000
_cell.length_c   1.000
_cell.angle_alpha   90.00
_cell.angle_beta   90.00
_cell.angle_gamma   90.00
#
_symmetry.space_group_name_H-M   'P 1'
#
loop_
_entity.id
_entity.type
_entity.pdbx_description
1 polymer ?
#
loop_
_entity_poly.entity_id
_entity_poly.type
_entity_poly.pdbx_seq_one_letter_code
_entity_poly.pdbx_strand_id
1 'polypeptide(L)'
;MTPDVWWFVGLLGAVGLGRLVEMRVSRRHQKRLGALGFKRAPEPAFGLMVVLHAGVLGGAALEVVVARRPLLPWLALPALAAFVLANALRLWVIRTMAEHWNVNVVNSLALGVVTAGPYRWVRHPNYVAVFVELVALPLVHTAYVTALLGAALHLVVLGRRLAVEDGILLADPGYRAAMAGKPRFLPQLGELFSSSARVPRA
;
A
#
# COMPACT_ATOMS: atom_id res chain seq x y z
N MET A 1 12.97 23.89 17.96
CA MET A 1 11.98 23.24 17.06
C MET A 1 10.62 23.87 17.33
N THR A 2 9.92 24.27 16.28
CA THR A 2 8.59 24.88 16.34
C THR A 2 7.50 23.82 16.65
N PRO A 3 6.33 24.19 17.17
CA PRO A 3 5.26 23.23 17.49
C PRO A 3 4.79 22.38 16.31
N ASP A 4 4.79 22.96 15.11
CA ASP A 4 4.44 22.26 13.86
C ASP A 4 5.42 21.12 13.50
N VAL A 5 6.71 21.29 13.78
CA VAL A 5 7.71 20.23 13.60
C VAL A 5 7.46 19.08 14.58
N TRP A 6 7.15 19.38 15.85
CA TRP A 6 6.84 18.34 16.83
C TRP A 6 5.57 17.57 16.48
N TRP A 7 4.54 18.28 16.01
CA TRP A 7 3.32 17.65 15.53
C TRP A 7 3.61 16.71 14.36
N PHE A 8 4.41 17.14 13.37
CA PHE A 8 4.76 16.33 12.23
C PHE A 8 5.58 15.09 12.61
N VAL A 9 6.59 15.24 13.47
CA VAL A 9 7.36 14.10 14.00
C VAL A 9 6.45 13.12 14.74
N GLY A 10 5.50 13.62 15.53
CA GLY A 10 4.47 12.80 16.18
C GLY A 10 3.61 12.03 15.18
N LEU A 11 3.20 12.68 14.08
CA LEU A 11 2.47 12.02 12.96
C LEU A 11 3.31 10.89 12.34
N LEU A 12 4.59 11.14 12.03
CA LEU A 12 5.50 10.12 11.49
C LEU A 12 5.65 8.94 12.46
N GLY A 13 5.78 9.21 13.77
CA GLY A 13 5.84 8.19 14.81
C GLY A 13 4.56 7.34 14.87
N ALA A 14 3.39 7.97 14.80
CA ALA A 14 2.11 7.28 14.79
C ALA A 14 1.96 6.38 13.54
N VAL A 15 2.38 6.87 12.37
CA VAL A 15 2.41 6.07 11.14
C VAL A 15 3.36 4.88 11.28
N GLY A 16 4.57 5.09 11.82
CA GLY A 16 5.53 4.01 12.08
C GLY A 16 4.97 2.93 12.99
N LEU A 17 4.31 3.32 14.09
CA LEU A 17 3.62 2.38 14.98
C LEU A 17 2.52 1.60 14.27
N GLY A 18 1.72 2.27 13.43
CA GLY A 18 0.71 1.62 12.59
C GLY A 18 1.33 0.54 11.70
N ARG A 19 2.50 0.81 11.06
CA ARG A 19 3.22 -0.19 10.25
C ARG A 19 3.69 -1.40 11.07
N LEU A 20 4.12 -1.18 12.31
CA LEU A 20 4.49 -2.28 13.21
C LEU A 20 3.27 -3.16 13.57
N VAL A 21 2.11 -2.54 13.80
CA VAL A 21 0.86 -3.28 14.05
C VAL A 21 0.48 -4.12 12.82
N GLU A 22 0.50 -3.54 11.62
CA GLU A 22 0.24 -4.27 10.38
C GLU A 22 1.18 -5.45 10.19
N MET A 23 2.48 -5.28 10.45
CA MET A 23 3.44 -6.38 10.39
C MET A 23 3.12 -7.50 11.40
N ARG A 24 2.64 -7.16 12.60
CA ARG A 24 2.19 -8.17 13.60
C ARG A 24 0.97 -8.93 13.11
N VAL A 25 -0.01 -8.23 12.53
CA VAL A 25 -1.22 -8.86 11.95
C VAL A 25 -0.81 -9.79 10.80
N SER A 26 0.02 -9.31 9.88
CA SER A 26 0.53 -10.12 8.77
C SER A 26 1.24 -11.39 9.23
N ARG A 27 2.09 -11.31 10.27
CA ARG A 27 2.76 -12.47 10.85
C ARG A 27 1.77 -13.49 11.43
N ARG A 28 0.65 -13.03 12.02
CA ARG A 28 -0.41 -13.93 12.51
C ARG A 28 -1.10 -14.65 11.34
N HIS A 29 -1.43 -13.93 10.27
CA HIS A 29 -2.00 -14.53 9.07
C HIS A 29 -1.05 -15.55 8.43
N GLN A 30 0.24 -15.20 8.30
CA GLN A 30 1.26 -16.12 7.78
C GLN A 30 1.37 -17.42 8.60
N LYS A 31 1.31 -17.34 9.94
CA LYS A 31 1.32 -18.54 10.78
C LYS A 31 0.10 -19.41 10.53
N ARG A 32 -1.10 -18.83 10.42
CA ARG A 32 -2.34 -19.55 10.10
C ARG A 32 -2.28 -20.20 8.73
N LEU A 33 -1.90 -19.44 7.71
CA LEU A 33 -1.76 -19.95 6.34
C LEU A 33 -0.69 -21.05 6.26
N GLY A 34 0.43 -20.88 6.96
CA GLY A 34 1.48 -21.90 7.06
C GLY A 34 0.98 -23.22 7.68
N ALA A 35 0.12 -23.17 8.71
CA ALA A 35 -0.51 -24.33 9.29
C ALA A 35 -1.47 -25.05 8.31
N LEU A 36 -2.01 -24.33 7.32
CA LEU A 36 -2.82 -24.88 6.23
C LEU A 36 -1.98 -25.34 5.01
N GLY A 37 -0.65 -25.33 5.12
CA GLY A 37 0.26 -25.77 4.06
C GLY A 37 0.62 -24.70 3.00
N PHE A 38 0.13 -23.47 3.14
CA PHE A 38 0.50 -22.39 2.21
C PHE A 38 1.92 -21.91 2.43
N LYS A 39 2.67 -21.74 1.35
CA LYS A 39 4.06 -21.31 1.40
C LYS A 39 4.17 -19.83 1.03
N ARG A 40 5.06 -19.13 1.74
CA ARG A 40 5.47 -17.79 1.38
C ARG A 40 6.31 -17.84 0.09
N ALA A 41 6.03 -16.96 -0.84
CA ALA A 41 6.87 -16.81 -2.03
C ALA A 41 8.25 -16.22 -1.67
N PRO A 42 9.32 -16.64 -2.35
CA PRO A 42 10.61 -15.95 -2.27
C PRO A 42 10.44 -14.50 -2.73
N GLU A 43 10.69 -13.55 -1.84
CA GLU A 43 10.50 -12.13 -2.09
C GLU A 43 11.73 -11.34 -1.66
N PRO A 44 12.76 -11.26 -2.52
CA PRO A 44 14.01 -10.55 -2.19
C PRO A 44 13.81 -9.04 -1.97
N ALA A 45 12.75 -8.46 -2.53
CA ALA A 45 12.45 -7.05 -2.39
C ALA A 45 11.78 -6.66 -1.06
N PHE A 46 11.35 -7.61 -0.21
CA PHE A 46 10.66 -7.30 1.04
C PHE A 46 11.52 -6.50 2.02
N GLY A 47 12.76 -6.93 2.25
CA GLY A 47 13.68 -6.19 3.14
C GLY A 47 13.94 -4.77 2.65
N LEU A 48 14.12 -4.61 1.33
CA LEU A 48 14.30 -3.29 0.72
C LEU A 48 13.07 -2.40 0.89
N MET A 49 11.86 -2.96 0.81
CA MET A 49 10.62 -2.22 1.08
C MET A 49 10.54 -1.74 2.53
N VAL A 50 10.93 -2.57 3.51
CA VAL A 50 10.96 -2.17 4.92
C VAL A 50 11.95 -1.02 5.15
N VAL A 51 13.16 -1.15 4.58
CA VAL A 51 14.20 -0.10 4.66
C VAL A 51 13.73 1.20 4.00
N LEU A 52 13.05 1.11 2.85
CA LEU A 52 12.50 2.26 2.15
C LEU A 52 11.47 3.01 3.01
N HIS A 53 10.50 2.29 3.61
CA HIS A 53 9.48 2.92 4.46
C HIS A 53 10.10 3.56 5.70
N ALA A 54 11.02 2.88 6.37
CA ALA A 54 11.76 3.44 7.49
C ALA A 54 12.59 4.67 7.07
N GLY A 55 13.23 4.60 5.90
CA GLY A 55 13.99 5.68 5.31
C GLY A 55 13.14 6.91 4.97
N VAL A 56 11.93 6.71 4.47
CA VAL A 56 10.99 7.83 4.21
C VAL A 56 10.54 8.48 5.51
N LEU A 57 10.20 7.71 6.54
CA LEU A 57 9.81 8.27 7.84
C LEU A 57 10.96 9.03 8.49
N GLY A 58 12.13 8.40 8.60
CA GLY A 58 13.31 9.03 9.19
C GLY A 58 13.86 10.19 8.34
N GLY A 59 13.87 10.03 7.01
CA GLY A 59 14.30 11.05 6.06
C GLY A 59 13.43 12.30 6.09
N ALA A 60 12.10 12.14 6.15
CA ALA A 60 11.18 13.26 6.28
C ALA A 60 11.38 14.04 7.60
N ALA A 61 11.54 13.32 8.71
CA ALA A 61 11.86 13.96 9.98
C ALA A 61 13.20 14.72 9.92
N LEU A 62 14.24 14.08 9.41
CA LEU A 62 15.56 14.66 9.27
C LEU A 62 15.56 15.88 8.34
N GLU A 63 14.94 15.78 7.17
CA GLU A 63 14.87 16.87 6.20
C GLU A 63 14.16 18.10 6.81
N VAL A 64 13.03 17.89 7.49
CA VAL A 64 12.28 18.97 8.10
C VAL A 64 13.11 19.69 9.17
N VAL A 65 13.80 18.93 10.03
CA VAL A 65 14.61 19.48 11.12
C VAL A 65 15.89 20.18 10.60
N VAL A 66 16.64 19.50 9.74
CA VAL A 66 17.97 19.99 9.28
C VAL A 66 17.82 21.12 8.28
N ALA A 67 16.93 20.94 7.29
CA ALA A 67 16.69 21.96 6.26
C ALA A 67 15.70 23.06 6.73
N ARG A 68 15.23 23.00 7.98
CA ARG A 68 14.26 23.95 8.55
C ARG A 68 13.08 24.23 7.62
N ARG A 69 12.50 23.12 7.11
CA ARG A 69 11.42 23.21 6.14
C ARG A 69 10.19 23.92 6.75
N PRO A 70 9.57 24.89 6.04
CA PRO A 70 8.37 25.53 6.53
C PRO A 70 7.14 24.63 6.35
N LEU A 71 6.18 24.74 7.23
CA LEU A 71 4.85 24.18 7.01
C LEU A 71 4.07 25.19 6.13
N LEU A 72 3.66 24.74 4.95
CA LEU A 72 2.89 25.53 4.01
C LEU A 72 1.44 25.01 3.97
N PRO A 73 0.46 25.72 4.57
CA PRO A 73 -0.91 25.22 4.71
C PRO A 73 -1.57 24.81 3.39
N TRP A 74 -1.31 25.55 2.31
CA TRP A 74 -1.85 25.27 0.98
C TRP A 74 -1.34 23.94 0.39
N LEU A 75 -0.16 23.45 0.82
CA LEU A 75 0.36 22.13 0.45
C LEU A 75 0.04 21.08 1.52
N ALA A 76 0.15 21.45 2.80
CA ALA A 76 -0.07 20.55 3.93
C ALA A 76 -1.49 19.96 3.94
N LEU A 77 -2.51 20.81 3.69
CA LEU A 77 -3.91 20.36 3.71
C LEU A 77 -4.22 19.33 2.61
N PRO A 78 -3.94 19.57 1.32
CA PRO A 78 -4.18 18.55 0.30
C PRO A 78 -3.29 17.32 0.46
N ALA A 79 -2.04 17.48 0.91
CA ALA A 79 -1.16 16.34 1.20
C ALA A 79 -1.72 15.47 2.35
N LEU A 80 -2.17 16.10 3.44
CA LEU A 80 -2.81 15.38 4.55
C LEU A 80 -4.11 14.71 4.11
N ALA A 81 -4.93 15.36 3.29
CA ALA A 81 -6.14 14.76 2.73
C ALA A 81 -5.80 13.54 1.86
N ALA A 82 -4.82 13.65 0.97
CA ALA A 82 -4.35 12.53 0.14
C ALA A 82 -3.83 11.37 1.01
N PHE A 83 -3.06 11.67 2.05
CA PHE A 83 -2.57 10.68 3.03
C PHE A 83 -3.74 9.96 3.73
N VAL A 84 -4.73 10.70 4.21
CA VAL A 84 -5.92 10.12 4.89
C VAL A 84 -6.71 9.23 3.93
N LEU A 85 -6.95 9.68 2.69
CA LEU A 85 -7.64 8.89 1.66
C LEU A 85 -6.87 7.63 1.28
N ALA A 86 -5.54 7.71 1.17
CA ALA A 86 -4.67 6.55 0.92
C ALA A 86 -4.78 5.52 2.06
N ASN A 87 -4.77 5.97 3.31
CA ASN A 87 -4.96 5.08 4.46
C ASN A 87 -6.38 4.50 4.54
N ALA A 88 -7.40 5.26 4.17
CA ALA A 88 -8.77 4.76 4.06
C ALA A 88 -8.88 3.65 3.01
N LEU A 89 -8.29 3.85 1.81
CA LEU A 89 -8.19 2.82 0.77
C LEU A 89 -7.44 1.58 1.28
N ARG A 90 -6.31 1.79 1.96
CA ARG A 90 -5.53 0.70 2.54
C ARG A 90 -6.32 -0.13 3.56
N LEU A 91 -7.04 0.52 4.46
CA LEU A 91 -7.90 -0.16 5.42
C LEU A 91 -9.03 -0.93 4.73
N TRP A 92 -9.60 -0.37 3.66
CA TRP A 92 -10.59 -1.07 2.86
C TRP A 92 -10.01 -2.32 2.21
N VAL A 93 -8.81 -2.24 1.63
CA VAL A 93 -8.07 -3.39 1.11
C VAL A 93 -7.86 -4.46 2.18
N ILE A 94 -7.31 -4.08 3.34
CA ILE A 94 -7.02 -5.00 4.44
C ILE A 94 -8.29 -5.72 4.90
N ARG A 95 -9.40 -5.00 5.07
CA ARG A 95 -10.70 -5.57 5.47
C ARG A 95 -11.28 -6.50 4.41
N THR A 96 -11.15 -6.12 3.13
CA THR A 96 -11.65 -6.94 2.01
C THR A 96 -10.86 -8.24 1.86
N MET A 97 -9.55 -8.19 2.01
CA MET A 97 -8.69 -9.38 1.93
C MET A 97 -8.78 -10.27 3.17
N ALA A 98 -9.13 -9.69 4.32
CA ALA A 98 -9.25 -10.42 5.59
C ALA A 98 -8.02 -11.33 5.87
N GLU A 99 -8.20 -12.64 5.96
CA GLU A 99 -7.12 -13.61 6.23
C GLU A 99 -6.11 -13.77 5.08
N HIS A 100 -6.50 -13.42 3.85
CA HIS A 100 -5.59 -13.40 2.70
C HIS A 100 -4.56 -12.28 2.78
N TRP A 101 -4.88 -11.20 3.55
CA TRP A 101 -4.00 -10.05 3.60
C TRP A 101 -2.68 -10.34 4.28
N ASN A 102 -1.61 -10.07 3.56
CA ASN A 102 -0.24 -10.22 4.01
C ASN A 102 0.65 -9.09 3.47
N VAL A 103 1.65 -8.71 4.25
CA VAL A 103 2.70 -7.79 3.80
C VAL A 103 3.63 -8.46 2.80
N ASN A 104 3.83 -9.78 2.94
CA ASN A 104 4.59 -10.61 2.01
C ASN A 104 3.67 -11.26 0.99
N VAL A 105 4.23 -11.64 -0.14
CA VAL A 105 3.50 -12.43 -1.15
C VAL A 105 3.33 -13.85 -0.61
N VAL A 106 2.07 -14.22 -0.36
CA VAL A 106 1.69 -15.58 0.03
C VAL A 106 0.67 -16.09 -0.98
N ASN A 107 0.93 -17.25 -1.56
CA ASN A 107 -0.04 -17.87 -2.43
C ASN A 107 -1.14 -18.54 -1.58
N SER A 108 -2.26 -17.83 -1.42
CA SER A 108 -3.45 -18.31 -0.69
C SER A 108 -4.65 -18.55 -1.62
N LEU A 109 -4.41 -18.70 -2.92
CA LEU A 109 -5.48 -18.82 -3.95
C LEU A 109 -6.37 -20.04 -3.76
N ALA A 110 -5.88 -21.11 -3.12
CA ALA A 110 -6.72 -22.24 -2.78
C ALA A 110 -7.85 -21.92 -1.78
N LEU A 111 -7.77 -20.77 -1.06
CA LEU A 111 -8.88 -20.25 -0.25
C LEU A 111 -9.88 -19.44 -1.07
N GLY A 112 -9.67 -19.30 -2.37
CA GLY A 112 -10.48 -18.52 -3.28
C GLY A 112 -9.84 -17.20 -3.69
N VAL A 113 -10.37 -16.63 -4.79
CA VAL A 113 -9.89 -15.35 -5.34
C VAL A 113 -10.72 -14.21 -4.79
N VAL A 114 -10.07 -13.22 -4.18
CA VAL A 114 -10.73 -12.02 -3.68
C VAL A 114 -11.04 -11.08 -4.85
N THR A 115 -12.31 -10.90 -5.15
CA THR A 115 -12.80 -10.01 -6.23
C THR A 115 -13.70 -8.89 -5.73
N ALA A 116 -13.94 -8.83 -4.41
CA ALA A 116 -14.82 -7.85 -3.75
C ALA A 116 -14.09 -6.52 -3.45
N GLY A 117 -14.84 -5.55 -2.95
CA GLY A 117 -14.29 -4.24 -2.54
C GLY A 117 -13.53 -3.56 -3.67
N PRO A 118 -12.33 -3.01 -3.43
CA PRO A 118 -11.53 -2.33 -4.46
C PRO A 118 -11.03 -3.28 -5.55
N TYR A 119 -10.97 -4.60 -5.29
CA TYR A 119 -10.55 -5.63 -6.27
C TYR A 119 -11.58 -5.88 -7.38
N ARG A 120 -12.78 -5.31 -7.26
CA ARG A 120 -13.75 -5.35 -8.37
C ARG A 120 -13.29 -4.52 -9.57
N TRP A 121 -12.46 -3.51 -9.36
CA TRP A 121 -12.03 -2.58 -10.42
C TRP A 121 -10.57 -2.74 -10.81
N VAL A 122 -9.67 -3.05 -9.85
CA VAL A 122 -8.22 -3.11 -10.09
C VAL A 122 -7.59 -4.30 -9.38
N ARG A 123 -6.44 -4.76 -9.89
CA ARG A 123 -5.74 -5.92 -9.31
C ARG A 123 -4.92 -5.59 -8.08
N HIS A 124 -4.33 -4.39 -8.03
CA HIS A 124 -3.36 -4.01 -7.00
C HIS A 124 -3.69 -2.69 -6.30
N PRO A 125 -4.87 -2.54 -5.67
CA PRO A 125 -5.28 -1.29 -5.04
C PRO A 125 -4.39 -0.89 -3.85
N ASN A 126 -3.79 -1.85 -3.15
CA ASN A 126 -2.89 -1.58 -2.04
C ASN A 126 -1.63 -0.84 -2.47
N TYR A 127 -1.11 -1.10 -3.67
CA TYR A 127 0.09 -0.40 -4.16
C TYR A 127 -0.18 1.05 -4.48
N VAL A 128 -1.40 1.37 -4.94
CA VAL A 128 -1.84 2.76 -5.11
C VAL A 128 -1.86 3.49 -3.76
N ALA A 129 -2.47 2.87 -2.74
CA ALA A 129 -2.51 3.44 -1.40
C ALA A 129 -1.11 3.70 -0.84
N VAL A 130 -0.20 2.71 -0.94
CA VAL A 130 1.17 2.83 -0.45
C VAL A 130 1.96 3.91 -1.21
N PHE A 131 1.82 3.99 -2.53
CA PHE A 131 2.50 5.01 -3.32
C PHE A 131 2.05 6.42 -2.94
N VAL A 132 0.74 6.64 -2.87
CA VAL A 132 0.19 7.94 -2.47
C VAL A 132 0.62 8.32 -1.06
N GLU A 133 0.63 7.37 -0.12
CA GLU A 133 1.09 7.58 1.25
C GLU A 133 2.55 8.01 1.31
N LEU A 134 3.45 7.31 0.59
CA LEU A 134 4.88 7.61 0.58
C LEU A 134 5.21 8.99 0.01
N VAL A 135 4.39 9.49 -0.91
CA VAL A 135 4.53 10.84 -1.48
C VAL A 135 3.87 11.88 -0.59
N ALA A 136 2.63 11.65 -0.19
CA ALA A 136 1.82 12.63 0.52
C ALA A 136 2.34 12.92 1.92
N LEU A 137 2.74 11.90 2.67
CA LEU A 137 3.18 12.05 4.06
C LEU A 137 4.38 13.01 4.23
N PRO A 138 5.48 12.88 3.47
CA PRO A 138 6.57 13.87 3.53
C PRO A 138 6.14 15.28 3.10
N LEU A 139 5.23 15.38 2.11
CA LEU A 139 4.74 16.66 1.60
C LEU A 139 3.85 17.41 2.60
N VAL A 140 3.31 16.76 3.63
CA VAL A 140 2.59 17.43 4.73
C VAL A 140 3.45 18.52 5.37
N HIS A 141 4.77 18.33 5.44
CA HIS A 141 5.70 19.33 5.99
C HIS A 141 6.84 19.65 5.01
N THR A 142 6.54 19.72 3.72
CA THR A 142 7.46 20.17 2.64
C THR A 142 8.80 19.41 2.57
N ALA A 143 8.85 18.15 3.01
CA ALA A 143 10.01 17.30 2.85
C ALA A 143 10.12 16.78 1.39
N TYR A 144 10.43 17.69 0.46
CA TYR A 144 10.38 17.45 -0.99
C TYR A 144 11.41 16.41 -1.45
N VAL A 145 12.62 16.47 -0.89
CA VAL A 145 13.70 15.54 -1.28
C VAL A 145 13.32 14.11 -0.89
N THR A 146 12.81 13.96 0.33
CA THR A 146 12.33 12.66 0.82
C THR A 146 11.15 12.14 0.01
N ALA A 147 10.19 13.00 -0.35
CA ALA A 147 9.06 12.63 -1.18
C ALA A 147 9.51 12.14 -2.57
N LEU A 148 10.40 12.88 -3.22
CA LEU A 148 10.91 12.56 -4.56
C LEU A 148 11.72 11.26 -4.56
N LEU A 149 12.71 11.16 -3.67
CA LEU A 149 13.57 9.98 -3.57
C LEU A 149 12.77 8.74 -3.12
N GLY A 150 11.87 8.91 -2.16
CA GLY A 150 10.96 7.86 -1.70
C GLY A 150 10.08 7.33 -2.84
N ALA A 151 9.47 8.22 -3.63
CA ALA A 151 8.67 7.84 -4.79
C ALA A 151 9.49 7.10 -5.84
N ALA A 152 10.66 7.63 -6.22
CA ALA A 152 11.52 7.03 -7.24
C ALA A 152 12.00 5.63 -6.83
N LEU A 153 12.51 5.49 -5.61
CA LEU A 153 12.94 4.20 -5.08
C LEU A 153 11.77 3.22 -4.92
N HIS A 154 10.60 3.72 -4.51
CA HIS A 154 9.41 2.87 -4.41
C HIS A 154 8.99 2.29 -5.75
N LEU A 155 9.02 3.06 -6.83
CA LEU A 155 8.68 2.55 -8.16
C LEU A 155 9.63 1.43 -8.60
N VAL A 156 10.92 1.52 -8.28
CA VAL A 156 11.90 0.45 -8.58
C VAL A 156 11.58 -0.82 -7.77
N VAL A 157 11.33 -0.67 -6.46
CA VAL A 157 11.00 -1.79 -5.57
C VAL A 157 9.67 -2.43 -5.98
N LEU A 158 8.67 -1.59 -6.29
CA LEU A 158 7.35 -2.01 -6.73
C LEU A 158 7.42 -2.82 -8.03
N GLY A 159 8.20 -2.36 -9.02
CA GLY A 159 8.36 -3.09 -10.28
C GLY A 159 8.86 -4.52 -10.07
N ARG A 160 9.87 -4.70 -9.22
CA ARG A 160 10.39 -6.04 -8.87
C ARG A 160 9.36 -6.90 -8.14
N ARG A 161 8.68 -6.30 -7.18
CA ARG A 161 7.66 -7.00 -6.38
C ARG A 161 6.48 -7.43 -7.24
N LEU A 162 5.99 -6.52 -8.10
CA LEU A 162 4.86 -6.75 -8.98
C LEU A 162 5.13 -7.89 -9.97
N ALA A 163 6.36 -7.99 -10.48
CA ALA A 163 6.76 -9.08 -11.37
C ALA A 163 6.64 -10.45 -10.68
N VAL A 164 7.06 -10.55 -9.42
CA VAL A 164 6.94 -11.78 -8.63
C VAL A 164 5.48 -12.10 -8.33
N GLU A 165 4.72 -11.11 -7.85
CA GLU A 165 3.32 -11.28 -7.46
C GLU A 165 2.43 -11.63 -8.66
N ASP A 166 2.50 -10.87 -9.75
CA ASP A 166 1.75 -11.16 -10.99
C ASP A 166 2.15 -12.53 -11.57
N GLY A 167 3.42 -12.92 -11.49
CA GLY A 167 3.89 -14.22 -11.95
C GLY A 167 3.21 -15.38 -11.20
N ILE A 168 3.05 -15.26 -9.89
CA ILE A 168 2.38 -16.26 -9.06
C ILE A 168 0.86 -16.25 -9.27
N LEU A 169 0.25 -15.07 -9.22
CA LEU A 169 -1.20 -14.93 -9.27
C LEU A 169 -1.76 -15.30 -10.65
N LEU A 170 -1.13 -14.84 -11.73
CA LEU A 170 -1.59 -15.13 -13.09
C LEU A 170 -1.24 -16.56 -13.56
N ALA A 171 -0.40 -17.30 -12.85
CA ALA A 171 -0.21 -18.73 -13.09
C ALA A 171 -1.44 -19.55 -12.69
N ASP A 172 -2.22 -19.08 -11.72
CA ASP A 172 -3.45 -19.73 -11.28
C ASP A 172 -4.59 -19.49 -12.29
N PRO A 173 -5.26 -20.56 -12.80
CA PRO A 173 -6.34 -20.41 -13.78
C PRO A 173 -7.55 -19.66 -13.24
N GLY A 174 -7.92 -19.86 -11.96
CA GLY A 174 -9.05 -19.19 -11.32
C GLY A 174 -8.81 -17.69 -11.16
N TYR A 175 -7.61 -17.31 -10.70
CA TYR A 175 -7.24 -15.90 -10.62
C TYR A 175 -7.17 -15.25 -12.01
N ARG A 176 -6.58 -15.93 -12.98
CA ARG A 176 -6.49 -15.44 -14.36
C ARG A 176 -7.87 -15.18 -14.96
N ALA A 177 -8.80 -16.12 -14.79
CA ALA A 177 -10.18 -15.96 -15.26
C ALA A 177 -10.90 -14.77 -14.62
N ALA A 178 -10.69 -14.54 -13.31
CA ALA A 178 -11.40 -13.50 -12.56
C ALA A 178 -10.76 -12.10 -12.68
N MET A 179 -9.43 -12.03 -12.87
CA MET A 179 -8.67 -10.81 -12.64
C MET A 179 -7.81 -10.34 -13.83
N ALA A 180 -7.46 -11.20 -14.81
CA ALA A 180 -6.53 -10.83 -15.87
C ALA A 180 -7.03 -9.66 -16.73
N GLY A 181 -8.34 -9.55 -16.94
CA GLY A 181 -8.95 -8.44 -17.69
C GLY A 181 -8.98 -7.11 -16.98
N LYS A 182 -8.68 -7.09 -15.66
CA LYS A 182 -8.71 -5.83 -14.86
C LYS A 182 -7.38 -5.10 -14.94
N PRO A 183 -7.40 -3.74 -14.95
CA PRO A 183 -6.18 -2.94 -14.88
C PRO A 183 -5.45 -3.15 -13.55
N ARG A 184 -4.14 -2.85 -13.53
CA ARG A 184 -3.31 -3.03 -12.32
C ARG A 184 -3.64 -2.04 -11.20
N PHE A 185 -3.75 -0.75 -11.51
CA PHE A 185 -3.74 0.33 -10.52
C PHE A 185 -4.95 1.26 -10.57
N LEU A 186 -5.31 1.73 -11.77
CA LEU A 186 -6.39 2.70 -11.93
C LEU A 186 -7.55 2.05 -12.66
N PRO A 187 -8.79 2.21 -12.15
CA PRO A 187 -9.98 1.69 -12.82
C PRO A 187 -10.19 2.39 -14.17
N GLN A 188 -10.72 1.68 -15.14
CA GLN A 188 -11.18 2.29 -16.38
C GLN A 188 -12.41 3.14 -16.07
N LEU A 189 -12.43 4.40 -16.54
CA LEU A 189 -13.50 5.36 -16.22
C LEU A 189 -14.89 4.82 -16.57
N GLY A 190 -15.03 4.03 -17.64
CA GLY A 190 -16.28 3.39 -18.01
C GLY A 190 -16.80 2.35 -17.00
N GLU A 191 -15.91 1.71 -16.25
CA GLU A 191 -16.29 0.67 -15.27
C GLU A 191 -16.81 1.26 -13.95
N LEU A 192 -16.39 2.48 -13.60
CA LEU A 192 -16.87 3.17 -12.40
C LEU A 192 -18.36 3.50 -12.47
N PHE A 193 -18.87 3.72 -13.67
CA PHE A 193 -20.27 4.08 -13.93
C PHE A 193 -21.15 2.90 -14.37
N SER A 194 -20.57 1.75 -14.74
CA SER A 194 -21.30 0.57 -15.19
C SER A 194 -21.66 -0.41 -14.06
N SER A 195 -21.35 -0.10 -12.82
CA SER A 195 -21.48 -0.96 -11.62
C SER A 195 -22.93 -1.23 -11.18
N SER A 196 -23.97 -0.78 -11.91
CA SER A 196 -25.36 -0.97 -11.48
C SER A 196 -26.13 -2.12 -12.17
N ALA A 197 -25.50 -2.93 -13.03
CA ALA A 197 -26.27 -3.84 -13.90
C ALA A 197 -25.74 -5.27 -14.07
N ARG A 198 -25.04 -5.87 -13.11
CA ARG A 198 -24.86 -7.35 -13.15
C ARG A 198 -24.97 -7.97 -11.76
N VAL A 199 -26.20 -8.16 -11.30
CA VAL A 199 -26.54 -9.23 -10.36
C VAL A 199 -26.53 -10.52 -11.19
N PRO A 200 -25.71 -11.54 -10.87
CA PRO A 200 -25.88 -12.86 -11.49
C PRO A 200 -27.24 -13.41 -11.05
N ARG A 201 -28.13 -13.65 -12.01
CA ARG A 201 -29.31 -14.47 -11.74
C ARG A 201 -28.81 -15.88 -11.47
N ALA A 202 -29.27 -16.42 -10.34
CA ALA A 202 -29.05 -17.79 -9.89
C ALA A 202 -29.54 -18.83 -10.92
#